data_62c33883d3d6c1455ddd4fa1d39dbb4f
#
_entry.id   62c33883d3d6c1455ddd4fa1d39dbb4f
#
_cell.length_a   1.000
_cell.length_b   1.000
_cell.length_c   1.000
_cell.angle_alpha   90.00
_cell.angle_beta   90.00
_cell.angle_gamma   90.00
#
_symmetry.space_group_name_H-M   'P 1'
#
loop_
_entity.id
_entity.type
_entity.pdbx_description
1 polymer ?
#
loop_
_entity_poly.entity_id
_entity_poly.type
_entity_poly.pdbx_seq_one_letter_code
_entity_poly.pdbx_strand_id
1 'polypeptide(L)'
;MKTSLCLLISIATILILIRRFHVSVAVIVGAFVLGILTLGLDCFDVMFSTVTSFQTLKFLIIITLAFTLAYSMKESGALDMITQSSLSLFGKASTFVIPAMIGLLPMPGGAIVSAVMLRDIVKSFKISPEKATFLNYWFRHVWACLDPIYPSVIITLAILEIGYLTLLKSTYLITLAMIAFGLPFVSLERSNNPKDLRGFLHLTPILIVVVLTVLGVDLTVSLTVAVSLLYIFRKPSLREVAKKAINLKIYLLIVALLYYKDLIIKTGSSHELFEDLTSLGIPQPITATILSFVLGFVTGIESGYAALAIPLLTPFTGIGEKLVAKNLMLVVGAGILGVMFSPLHLCLILTREYYSANLEKVYTRYLIPAGLLTLLSLFLAYLML
;
A
#
# COMPACT_ATOMS: atom_id res chain seq x y z
N MET A 1 -0.93 7.72 -34.19
CA MET A 1 -1.56 6.59 -33.46
C MET A 1 -2.32 7.23 -32.31
N LYS A 2 -3.52 6.74 -31.94
CA LYS A 2 -4.25 7.28 -30.77
C LYS A 2 -3.40 7.15 -29.50
N THR A 3 -3.40 8.16 -28.64
CA THR A 3 -2.61 8.12 -27.40
C THR A 3 -3.12 7.07 -26.41
N SER A 4 -4.42 6.78 -26.43
CA SER A 4 -5.04 5.65 -25.71
C SER A 4 -4.45 4.30 -26.09
N LEU A 5 -4.25 4.05 -27.38
CA LEU A 5 -3.61 2.80 -27.85
C LEU A 5 -2.14 2.71 -27.42
N CYS A 6 -1.39 3.83 -27.48
CA CYS A 6 -0.01 3.88 -27.00
C CYS A 6 0.07 3.53 -25.50
N LEU A 7 -0.88 4.04 -24.70
CA LEU A 7 -0.97 3.74 -23.28
C LEU A 7 -1.30 2.27 -23.02
N LEU A 8 -2.21 1.67 -23.78
CA LEU A 8 -2.52 0.24 -23.68
C LEU A 8 -1.31 -0.64 -24.02
N ILE A 9 -0.55 -0.29 -25.08
CA ILE A 9 0.69 -1.00 -25.44
C ILE A 9 1.72 -0.87 -24.32
N SER A 10 1.87 0.31 -23.73
CA SER A 10 2.75 0.55 -22.60
C SER A 10 2.35 -0.30 -21.38
N ILE A 11 1.07 -0.29 -20.99
CA ILE A 11 0.56 -1.12 -19.89
C ILE A 11 0.78 -2.60 -20.18
N ALA A 12 0.46 -3.07 -21.38
CA ALA A 12 0.70 -4.46 -21.76
C ALA A 12 2.20 -4.84 -21.66
N THR A 13 3.09 -3.94 -22.09
CA THR A 13 4.54 -4.10 -21.95
C THR A 13 4.94 -4.25 -20.49
N ILE A 14 4.44 -3.37 -19.61
CA ILE A 14 4.70 -3.46 -18.16
C ILE A 14 4.23 -4.81 -17.61
N LEU A 15 3.00 -5.21 -17.93
CA LEU A 15 2.39 -6.45 -17.43
C LEU A 15 3.13 -7.71 -17.91
N ILE A 16 3.69 -7.69 -19.10
CA ILE A 16 4.52 -8.79 -19.63
C ILE A 16 5.86 -8.83 -18.90
N LEU A 17 6.51 -7.68 -18.77
CA LEU A 17 7.86 -7.58 -18.21
C LEU A 17 7.90 -7.84 -16.70
N ILE A 18 6.86 -7.48 -15.95
CA ILE A 18 6.81 -7.69 -14.50
C ILE A 18 6.88 -9.17 -14.10
N ARG A 19 6.57 -10.09 -15.05
CA ARG A 19 6.68 -11.54 -14.84
C ARG A 19 8.14 -12.04 -14.78
N ARG A 20 9.08 -11.29 -15.36
CA ARG A 20 10.49 -11.71 -15.49
C ARG A 20 11.47 -10.72 -14.87
N PHE A 21 11.09 -9.45 -14.74
CA PHE A 21 11.94 -8.37 -14.27
C PHE A 21 11.36 -7.71 -13.03
N HIS A 22 12.21 -6.99 -12.32
CA HIS A 22 11.75 -6.15 -11.21
C HIS A 22 10.76 -5.08 -11.70
N VAL A 23 9.75 -4.76 -10.89
CA VAL A 23 8.69 -3.78 -11.24
C VAL A 23 9.25 -2.44 -11.73
N SER A 24 10.33 -1.94 -11.11
CA SER A 24 10.98 -0.69 -11.54
C SER A 24 11.44 -0.74 -13.00
N VAL A 25 12.06 -1.85 -13.41
CA VAL A 25 12.53 -2.03 -14.80
C VAL A 25 11.34 -2.11 -15.75
N ALA A 26 10.31 -2.87 -15.40
CA ALA A 26 9.10 -2.99 -16.21
C ALA A 26 8.43 -1.63 -16.43
N VAL A 27 8.30 -0.83 -15.38
CA VAL A 27 7.69 0.52 -15.46
C VAL A 27 8.56 1.49 -16.27
N ILE A 28 9.89 1.48 -16.11
CA ILE A 28 10.79 2.31 -16.91
C ILE A 28 10.63 1.99 -18.39
N VAL A 29 10.67 0.71 -18.75
CA VAL A 29 10.53 0.29 -20.15
C VAL A 29 9.16 0.68 -20.70
N GLY A 30 8.09 0.44 -19.96
CA GLY A 30 6.74 0.85 -20.34
C GLY A 30 6.59 2.36 -20.47
N ALA A 31 7.23 3.15 -19.60
CA ALA A 31 7.27 4.61 -19.72
C ALA A 31 7.96 5.06 -21.00
N PHE A 32 9.12 4.48 -21.33
CA PHE A 32 9.77 4.76 -22.59
C PHE A 32 8.94 4.35 -23.81
N VAL A 33 8.26 3.20 -23.76
CA VAL A 33 7.34 2.81 -24.83
C VAL A 33 6.24 3.85 -25.03
N LEU A 34 5.58 4.30 -23.95
CA LEU A 34 4.57 5.36 -24.02
C LEU A 34 5.20 6.65 -24.59
N GLY A 35 6.32 7.11 -24.00
CA GLY A 35 6.96 8.35 -24.36
C GLY A 35 7.41 8.38 -25.83
N ILE A 36 8.09 7.35 -26.30
CA ILE A 36 8.58 7.26 -27.68
C ILE A 36 7.43 7.21 -28.68
N LEU A 37 6.38 6.43 -28.39
CA LEU A 37 5.23 6.30 -29.28
C LEU A 37 4.37 7.58 -29.36
N THR A 38 4.39 8.44 -28.33
CA THR A 38 3.55 9.65 -28.27
C THR A 38 4.32 10.95 -28.50
N LEU A 39 5.51 11.08 -27.92
CA LEU A 39 6.31 12.31 -27.90
C LEU A 39 7.62 12.19 -28.72
N GLY A 40 7.97 10.98 -29.19
CA GLY A 40 9.27 10.75 -29.83
C GLY A 40 10.41 11.02 -28.84
N LEU A 41 11.43 11.79 -29.29
CA LEU A 41 12.61 12.11 -28.48
C LEU A 41 12.33 13.09 -27.34
N ASP A 42 11.24 13.86 -27.40
CA ASP A 42 10.87 14.81 -26.33
C ASP A 42 10.53 14.10 -25.01
N CYS A 43 10.36 12.80 -25.04
CA CYS A 43 10.19 12.01 -23.81
C CYS A 43 11.42 12.06 -22.89
N PHE A 44 12.63 12.29 -23.44
CA PHE A 44 13.84 12.44 -22.62
C PHE A 44 13.85 13.77 -21.85
N ASP A 45 13.27 14.84 -22.40
CA ASP A 45 13.12 16.12 -21.69
C ASP A 45 12.16 15.97 -20.50
N VAL A 46 11.08 15.20 -20.68
CA VAL A 46 10.16 14.86 -19.58
C VAL A 46 10.90 14.06 -18.51
N MET A 47 11.70 13.07 -18.92
CA MET A 47 12.49 12.27 -17.96
C MET A 47 13.46 13.15 -17.19
N PHE A 48 14.20 14.01 -17.87
CA PHE A 48 15.16 14.91 -17.23
C PHE A 48 14.48 15.85 -16.24
N SER A 49 13.36 16.48 -16.64
CA SER A 49 12.59 17.37 -15.77
C SER A 49 12.02 16.64 -14.54
N THR A 50 11.52 15.42 -14.73
CA THR A 50 11.02 14.61 -13.61
C THR A 50 12.13 14.25 -12.62
N VAL A 51 13.27 13.74 -13.13
CA VAL A 51 14.39 13.28 -12.27
C VAL A 51 14.99 14.45 -11.47
N THR A 52 15.10 15.62 -12.07
CA THR A 52 15.69 16.81 -11.44
C THR A 52 14.68 17.62 -10.61
N SER A 53 13.40 17.24 -10.59
CA SER A 53 12.37 17.98 -9.88
C SER A 53 12.56 17.92 -8.37
N PHE A 54 12.26 19.03 -7.67
CA PHE A 54 12.21 19.07 -6.22
C PHE A 54 11.23 18.05 -5.65
N GLN A 55 10.13 17.81 -6.35
CA GLN A 55 9.11 16.84 -5.94
C GLN A 55 9.69 15.42 -5.89
N THR A 56 10.44 14.99 -6.91
CA THR A 56 11.09 13.69 -6.93
C THR A 56 12.08 13.53 -5.77
N LEU A 57 12.93 14.53 -5.55
CA LEU A 57 13.86 14.52 -4.42
C LEU A 57 13.14 14.42 -3.07
N LYS A 58 12.07 15.19 -2.89
CA LYS A 58 11.24 15.15 -1.68
C LYS A 58 10.67 13.75 -1.42
N PHE A 59 10.15 13.07 -2.45
CA PHE A 59 9.63 11.71 -2.29
C PHE A 59 10.71 10.68 -1.96
N LEU A 60 11.89 10.79 -2.54
CA LEU A 60 13.03 9.93 -2.18
C LEU A 60 13.44 10.11 -0.72
N ILE A 61 13.41 11.34 -0.20
CA ILE A 61 13.68 11.64 1.21
C ILE A 61 12.59 11.03 2.11
N ILE A 62 11.32 11.25 1.76
CA ILE A 62 10.19 10.71 2.54
C ILE A 62 10.29 9.20 2.68
N ILE A 63 10.49 8.47 1.58
CA ILE A 63 10.56 7.01 1.61
C ILE A 63 11.78 6.51 2.40
N THR A 64 12.90 7.23 2.31
CA THR A 64 14.11 6.92 3.09
C THR A 64 13.86 7.08 4.58
N LEU A 65 13.21 8.16 4.99
CA LEU A 65 12.82 8.42 6.38
C LEU A 65 11.80 7.39 6.88
N ALA A 66 10.80 7.03 6.06
CA ALA A 66 9.81 6.01 6.41
C ALA A 66 10.45 4.64 6.68
N PHE A 67 11.39 4.21 5.82
CA PHE A 67 12.14 2.98 6.05
C PHE A 67 13.11 3.09 7.22
N THR A 68 13.74 4.25 7.40
CA THR A 68 14.59 4.51 8.57
C THR A 68 13.80 4.34 9.86
N LEU A 69 12.58 4.91 9.93
CA LEU A 69 11.69 4.73 11.08
C LEU A 69 11.36 3.25 11.30
N ALA A 70 10.90 2.54 10.26
CA ALA A 70 10.50 1.13 10.34
C ALA A 70 11.65 0.22 10.81
N TYR A 71 12.84 0.35 10.20
CA TYR A 71 13.99 -0.45 10.58
C TYR A 71 14.58 -0.08 11.95
N SER A 72 14.49 1.20 12.34
CA SER A 72 14.92 1.65 13.68
C SER A 72 14.02 1.08 14.77
N MET A 73 12.69 1.04 14.55
CA MET A 73 11.75 0.40 15.48
C MET A 73 12.02 -1.11 15.60
N LYS A 74 12.34 -1.77 14.49
CA LYS A 74 12.71 -3.19 14.49
C LYS A 74 14.00 -3.42 15.26
N GLU A 75 15.06 -2.66 14.96
CA GLU A 75 16.40 -2.81 15.54
C GLU A 75 16.42 -2.49 17.04
N SER A 76 15.56 -1.58 17.50
CA SER A 76 15.43 -1.21 18.91
C SER A 76 14.60 -2.19 19.76
N GLY A 77 14.11 -3.30 19.18
CA GLY A 77 13.26 -4.27 19.89
C GLY A 77 11.84 -3.78 20.17
N ALA A 78 11.44 -2.62 19.63
CA ALA A 78 10.11 -2.04 19.83
C ALA A 78 8.98 -3.01 19.41
N LEU A 79 9.19 -3.76 18.33
CA LEU A 79 8.19 -4.70 17.81
C LEU A 79 7.93 -5.87 18.77
N ASP A 80 8.99 -6.37 19.44
CA ASP A 80 8.87 -7.46 20.42
C ASP A 80 8.08 -6.99 21.66
N MET A 81 8.34 -5.74 22.12
CA MET A 81 7.62 -5.14 23.23
C MET A 81 6.13 -4.92 22.92
N ILE A 82 5.81 -4.43 21.72
CA ILE A 82 4.43 -4.27 21.23
C ILE A 82 3.73 -5.63 21.20
N THR A 83 4.43 -6.67 20.71
CA THR A 83 3.90 -8.04 20.63
C THR A 83 3.57 -8.58 22.00
N GLN A 84 4.48 -8.48 22.98
CA GLN A 84 4.25 -8.96 24.34
C GLN A 84 3.06 -8.26 25.00
N SER A 85 2.95 -6.93 24.88
CA SER A 85 1.80 -6.19 25.41
C SER A 85 0.50 -6.59 24.71
N SER A 86 0.53 -6.79 23.40
CA SER A 86 -0.65 -7.27 22.66
C SER A 86 -1.12 -8.63 23.15
N LEU A 87 -0.19 -9.55 23.39
CA LEU A 87 -0.48 -10.88 23.93
C LEU A 87 -1.11 -10.84 25.33
N SER A 88 -0.56 -10.00 26.20
CA SER A 88 -1.04 -9.87 27.58
C SER A 88 -2.45 -9.29 27.64
N LEU A 89 -2.79 -8.36 26.74
CA LEU A 89 -4.06 -7.63 26.76
C LEU A 89 -5.17 -8.34 25.99
N PHE A 90 -4.85 -8.82 24.78
CA PHE A 90 -5.85 -9.28 23.80
C PHE A 90 -5.94 -10.82 23.70
N GLY A 91 -5.02 -11.57 24.29
CA GLY A 91 -5.04 -13.04 24.23
C GLY A 91 -5.11 -13.55 22.79
N LYS A 92 -6.13 -14.36 22.46
CA LYS A 92 -6.34 -14.92 21.11
C LYS A 92 -6.59 -13.82 20.06
N ALA A 93 -7.19 -12.70 20.43
CA ALA A 93 -7.41 -11.58 19.53
C ALA A 93 -6.09 -10.92 19.06
N SER A 94 -4.96 -11.19 19.71
CA SER A 94 -3.63 -10.80 19.24
C SER A 94 -3.32 -11.33 17.83
N THR A 95 -4.03 -12.36 17.37
CA THR A 95 -3.90 -12.89 16.00
C THR A 95 -4.27 -11.90 14.90
N PHE A 96 -5.05 -10.86 15.22
CA PHE A 96 -5.30 -9.77 14.30
C PHE A 96 -4.59 -8.47 14.73
N VAL A 97 -4.46 -8.21 16.04
CA VAL A 97 -3.84 -6.99 16.56
C VAL A 97 -2.37 -6.90 16.17
N ILE A 98 -1.59 -7.97 16.35
CA ILE A 98 -0.16 -7.98 16.02
C ILE A 98 0.07 -7.75 14.52
N PRO A 99 -0.58 -8.46 13.57
CA PRO A 99 -0.43 -8.15 12.16
C PRO A 99 -0.81 -6.71 11.81
N ALA A 100 -1.90 -6.19 12.39
CA ALA A 100 -2.32 -4.82 12.15
C ALA A 100 -1.25 -3.81 12.63
N MET A 101 -0.67 -4.02 13.81
CA MET A 101 0.39 -3.14 14.33
C MET A 101 1.70 -3.23 13.52
N ILE A 102 2.12 -4.45 13.15
CA ILE A 102 3.29 -4.63 12.28
C ILE A 102 3.00 -4.10 10.87
N GLY A 103 1.74 -4.13 10.46
CA GLY A 103 1.24 -3.56 9.22
C GLY A 103 1.42 -2.05 9.10
N LEU A 104 1.52 -1.31 10.19
CA LEU A 104 1.87 0.12 10.19
C LEU A 104 3.31 0.40 9.73
N LEU A 105 4.14 -0.63 9.59
CA LEU A 105 5.54 -0.46 9.19
C LEU A 105 5.77 -1.03 7.78
N PRO A 106 6.10 -0.18 6.81
CA PRO A 106 6.35 -0.60 5.42
C PRO A 106 7.72 -1.27 5.31
N MET A 107 7.82 -2.55 5.74
CA MET A 107 9.08 -3.28 5.60
C MET A 107 8.94 -4.53 4.73
N PRO A 108 9.89 -4.75 3.79
CA PRO A 108 9.98 -6.00 3.07
C PRO A 108 10.10 -7.19 4.04
N GLY A 109 9.32 -8.23 3.80
CA GLY A 109 9.31 -9.42 4.65
C GLY A 109 8.60 -9.26 6.00
N GLY A 110 7.97 -8.12 6.28
CA GLY A 110 7.21 -7.88 7.52
C GLY A 110 6.10 -8.93 7.76
N ALA A 111 5.59 -9.56 6.70
CA ALA A 111 4.62 -10.65 6.82
C ALA A 111 5.19 -11.89 7.53
N ILE A 112 6.47 -12.19 7.33
CA ILE A 112 7.14 -13.26 8.07
C ILE A 112 7.38 -12.82 9.53
N VAL A 113 7.76 -11.56 9.75
CA VAL A 113 7.98 -11.04 11.11
C VAL A 113 6.72 -11.21 11.94
N SER A 114 5.56 -10.74 11.45
CA SER A 114 4.30 -10.91 12.16
C SER A 114 3.87 -12.37 12.29
N ALA A 115 4.12 -13.22 11.28
CA ALA A 115 3.82 -14.66 11.35
C ALA A 115 4.65 -15.38 12.42
N VAL A 116 5.95 -15.04 12.54
CA VAL A 116 6.83 -15.57 13.60
C VAL A 116 6.33 -15.15 14.99
N MET A 117 5.95 -13.89 15.15
CA MET A 117 5.41 -13.36 16.41
C MET A 117 4.09 -14.04 16.83
N LEU A 118 3.30 -14.48 15.85
CA LEU A 118 2.06 -15.21 16.11
C LEU A 118 2.25 -16.71 16.36
N ARG A 119 3.45 -17.25 16.18
CA ARG A 119 3.70 -18.71 16.20
C ARG A 119 3.12 -19.43 17.41
N ASP A 120 3.42 -18.91 18.59
CA ASP A 120 3.01 -19.56 19.85
C ASP A 120 1.51 -19.44 20.11
N ILE A 121 0.88 -18.33 19.69
CA ILE A 121 -0.57 -18.14 19.74
C ILE A 121 -1.27 -19.15 18.83
N VAL A 122 -0.82 -19.23 17.58
CA VAL A 122 -1.39 -20.14 16.58
C VAL A 122 -1.33 -21.59 17.08
N LYS A 123 -0.23 -21.98 17.73
CA LYS A 123 -0.07 -23.32 18.31
C LYS A 123 -0.95 -23.53 19.54
N SER A 124 -0.93 -22.61 20.52
CA SER A 124 -1.64 -22.76 21.79
C SER A 124 -3.16 -22.78 21.60
N PHE A 125 -3.68 -21.97 20.68
CA PHE A 125 -5.12 -21.93 20.38
C PHE A 125 -5.54 -22.85 19.22
N LYS A 126 -4.64 -23.71 18.73
CA LYS A 126 -4.89 -24.68 17.64
C LYS A 126 -5.58 -24.05 16.42
N ILE A 127 -5.10 -22.88 16.00
CA ILE A 127 -5.62 -22.16 14.84
C ILE A 127 -5.15 -22.87 13.57
N SER A 128 -6.06 -23.12 12.62
CA SER A 128 -5.66 -23.77 11.36
C SER A 128 -4.67 -22.93 10.56
N PRO A 129 -3.76 -23.56 9.79
CA PRO A 129 -2.80 -22.86 8.93
C PRO A 129 -3.44 -21.84 7.99
N GLU A 130 -4.60 -22.17 7.42
CA GLU A 130 -5.31 -21.31 6.48
C GLU A 130 -5.87 -20.08 7.21
N LYS A 131 -6.47 -20.26 8.39
CA LYS A 131 -6.99 -19.16 9.20
C LYS A 131 -5.86 -18.26 9.71
N ALA A 132 -4.74 -18.83 10.16
CA ALA A 132 -3.56 -18.09 10.58
C ALA A 132 -2.99 -17.27 9.42
N THR A 133 -2.92 -17.86 8.22
CA THR A 133 -2.49 -17.18 6.99
C THR A 133 -3.39 -15.99 6.69
N PHE A 134 -4.71 -16.20 6.69
CA PHE A 134 -5.67 -15.12 6.43
C PHE A 134 -5.56 -13.99 7.45
N LEU A 135 -5.56 -14.29 8.75
CA LEU A 135 -5.52 -13.27 9.79
C LEU A 135 -4.23 -12.45 9.72
N ASN A 136 -3.08 -13.12 9.57
CA ASN A 136 -1.80 -12.43 9.43
C ASN A 136 -1.75 -11.56 8.16
N TYR A 137 -2.25 -12.09 7.06
CA TYR A 137 -2.23 -11.41 5.78
C TYR A 137 -3.23 -10.25 5.72
N TRP A 138 -4.50 -10.50 6.04
CA TRP A 138 -5.59 -9.53 5.93
C TRP A 138 -5.37 -8.31 6.83
N PHE A 139 -5.18 -8.53 8.12
CA PHE A 139 -5.07 -7.43 9.08
C PHE A 139 -3.77 -6.64 8.95
N ARG A 140 -2.73 -7.22 8.37
CA ARG A 140 -1.53 -6.46 8.04
C ARG A 140 -1.78 -5.37 6.99
N HIS A 141 -2.76 -5.54 6.11
CA HIS A 141 -3.02 -4.63 4.99
C HIS A 141 -4.20 -3.66 5.22
N VAL A 142 -4.84 -3.69 6.37
CA VAL A 142 -5.95 -2.77 6.66
C VAL A 142 -5.55 -1.30 6.63
N TRP A 143 -4.26 -1.00 6.80
CA TRP A 143 -3.71 0.35 6.79
C TRP A 143 -3.13 0.77 5.43
N ALA A 144 -3.08 -0.11 4.45
CA ALA A 144 -2.39 0.11 3.18
C ALA A 144 -2.86 1.34 2.38
N CYS A 145 -4.09 1.82 2.66
CA CYS A 145 -4.68 3.01 2.03
C CYS A 145 -4.72 4.24 2.94
N LEU A 146 -4.35 4.10 4.23
CA LEU A 146 -4.43 5.19 5.20
C LEU A 146 -3.09 5.62 5.76
N ASP A 147 -2.19 4.69 5.99
CA ASP A 147 -0.95 4.98 6.69
C ASP A 147 -0.05 5.92 5.88
N PRO A 148 0.28 7.12 6.38
CA PRO A 148 1.04 8.13 5.64
C PRO A 148 2.46 7.70 5.27
N ILE A 149 3.01 6.68 5.93
CA ILE A 149 4.35 6.15 5.63
C ILE A 149 4.34 5.00 4.60
N TYR A 150 3.16 4.55 4.16
CA TYR A 150 3.07 3.52 3.12
C TYR A 150 3.47 4.06 1.74
N PRO A 151 4.31 3.34 0.99
CA PRO A 151 4.72 3.78 -0.34
C PRO A 151 3.56 4.04 -1.30
N SER A 152 2.50 3.23 -1.27
CA SER A 152 1.29 3.43 -2.08
C SER A 152 0.56 4.73 -1.73
N VAL A 153 0.48 5.08 -0.45
CA VAL A 153 -0.11 6.35 0.02
C VAL A 153 0.74 7.53 -0.43
N ILE A 154 2.06 7.46 -0.21
CA ILE A 154 3.01 8.50 -0.64
C ILE A 154 2.91 8.75 -2.14
N ILE A 155 2.88 7.69 -2.95
CA ILE A 155 2.72 7.76 -4.41
C ILE A 155 1.37 8.39 -4.79
N THR A 156 0.28 7.98 -4.13
CA THR A 156 -1.06 8.52 -4.39
C THR A 156 -1.13 10.03 -4.10
N LEU A 157 -0.56 10.47 -2.96
CA LEU A 157 -0.47 11.89 -2.61
C LEU A 157 0.31 12.68 -3.67
N ALA A 158 1.42 12.10 -4.16
CA ALA A 158 2.26 12.70 -5.19
C ALA A 158 1.56 12.85 -6.54
N ILE A 159 0.84 11.81 -6.97
CA ILE A 159 0.18 11.79 -8.26
C ILE A 159 -1.02 12.72 -8.27
N LEU A 160 -1.83 12.69 -7.22
CA LEU A 160 -3.06 13.47 -7.12
C LEU A 160 -2.85 14.91 -6.63
N GLU A 161 -1.64 15.26 -6.18
CA GLU A 161 -1.28 16.59 -5.67
C GLU A 161 -2.21 17.06 -4.55
N ILE A 162 -2.56 16.16 -3.65
CA ILE A 162 -3.46 16.39 -2.51
C ILE A 162 -2.74 16.29 -1.17
N GLY A 163 -3.28 16.95 -0.16
CA GLY A 163 -2.83 16.81 1.23
C GLY A 163 -3.29 15.48 1.85
N TYR A 164 -2.56 15.03 2.89
CA TYR A 164 -2.87 13.78 3.58
C TYR A 164 -4.28 13.74 4.18
N LEU A 165 -4.77 14.83 4.74
CA LEU A 165 -6.11 14.90 5.32
C LEU A 165 -7.21 14.66 4.27
N THR A 166 -7.02 15.14 3.04
CA THR A 166 -7.92 14.90 1.91
C THR A 166 -7.96 13.41 1.54
N LEU A 167 -6.80 12.78 1.47
CA LEU A 167 -6.71 11.34 1.23
C LEU A 167 -7.35 10.55 2.36
N LEU A 168 -7.05 10.87 3.62
CA LEU A 168 -7.63 10.23 4.79
C LEU A 168 -9.16 10.26 4.76
N LYS A 169 -9.75 11.45 4.51
CA LYS A 169 -11.20 11.62 4.37
C LYS A 169 -11.80 10.83 3.21
N SER A 170 -11.03 10.59 2.15
CA SER A 170 -11.47 9.83 0.99
C SER A 170 -11.37 8.32 1.19
N THR A 171 -10.43 7.83 2.01
CA THR A 171 -10.08 6.39 2.03
C THR A 171 -10.35 5.68 3.36
N TYR A 172 -10.71 6.40 4.43
CA TYR A 172 -10.93 5.80 5.77
C TYR A 172 -12.01 4.69 5.77
N LEU A 173 -13.04 4.81 4.91
CA LEU A 173 -14.09 3.79 4.79
C LEU A 173 -13.55 2.45 4.29
N ILE A 174 -12.47 2.45 3.51
CA ILE A 174 -11.82 1.22 3.02
C ILE A 174 -11.27 0.45 4.23
N THR A 175 -10.51 1.11 5.08
CA THR A 175 -9.96 0.51 6.31
C THR A 175 -11.06 0.02 7.23
N LEU A 176 -12.11 0.82 7.46
CA LEU A 176 -13.25 0.40 8.29
C LEU A 176 -13.95 -0.84 7.73
N ALA A 177 -14.18 -0.88 6.41
CA ALA A 177 -14.77 -2.05 5.74
C ALA A 177 -13.86 -3.28 5.85
N MET A 178 -12.56 -3.15 5.60
CA MET A 178 -11.61 -4.25 5.75
C MET A 178 -11.59 -4.80 7.18
N ILE A 179 -11.58 -3.93 8.20
CA ILE A 179 -11.66 -4.34 9.59
C ILE A 179 -12.99 -5.05 9.85
N ALA A 180 -14.12 -4.44 9.48
CA ALA A 180 -15.45 -4.97 9.74
C ALA A 180 -15.65 -6.37 9.13
N PHE A 181 -15.20 -6.60 7.90
CA PHE A 181 -15.35 -7.90 7.22
C PHE A 181 -14.22 -8.89 7.50
N GLY A 182 -13.13 -8.46 8.14
CA GLY A 182 -12.11 -9.35 8.69
C GLY A 182 -12.45 -9.89 10.08
N LEU A 183 -13.10 -9.07 10.93
CA LEU A 183 -13.42 -9.41 12.33
C LEU A 183 -14.26 -10.68 12.52
N PRO A 184 -15.24 -11.06 11.69
CA PRO A 184 -15.98 -12.30 11.83
C PRO A 184 -15.11 -13.55 11.85
N PHE A 185 -13.92 -13.49 11.30
CA PHE A 185 -12.96 -14.60 11.31
C PHE A 185 -12.05 -14.60 12.55
N VAL A 186 -12.11 -13.58 13.39
CA VAL A 186 -11.34 -13.49 14.63
C VAL A 186 -12.05 -14.23 15.75
N SER A 187 -11.28 -14.99 16.54
CA SER A 187 -11.80 -15.61 17.76
C SER A 187 -11.41 -14.76 18.97
N LEU A 188 -12.39 -14.40 19.79
CA LEU A 188 -12.21 -13.54 20.96
C LEU A 188 -12.15 -14.41 22.22
N GLU A 189 -10.97 -14.88 22.59
CA GLU A 189 -10.72 -15.51 23.87
C GLU A 189 -9.74 -14.64 24.66
N ARG A 190 -10.08 -14.31 25.89
CA ARG A 190 -9.26 -13.43 26.74
C ARG A 190 -7.99 -14.12 27.22
N SER A 191 -6.94 -13.35 27.42
CA SER A 191 -5.73 -13.77 28.11
C SER A 191 -5.97 -13.78 29.61
N ASN A 192 -5.45 -14.80 30.29
CA ASN A 192 -5.38 -14.86 31.76
C ASN A 192 -4.06 -14.26 32.30
N ASN A 193 -3.19 -13.74 31.41
CA ASN A 193 -1.90 -13.19 31.81
C ASN A 193 -2.06 -11.80 32.46
N PRO A 194 -1.12 -11.40 33.33
CA PRO A 194 -1.05 -10.03 33.84
C PRO A 194 -1.00 -9.04 32.67
N LYS A 195 -1.83 -7.99 32.74
CA LYS A 195 -1.90 -6.98 31.67
C LYS A 195 -0.68 -6.07 31.71
N ASP A 196 0.08 -6.01 30.63
CA ASP A 196 1.17 -5.05 30.45
C ASP A 196 0.90 -4.19 29.20
N LEU A 197 0.73 -2.88 29.42
CA LEU A 197 0.46 -1.89 28.38
C LEU A 197 1.72 -1.16 27.91
N ARG A 198 2.88 -1.38 28.56
CA ARG A 198 4.10 -0.59 28.35
C ARG A 198 4.64 -0.73 26.93
N GLY A 199 4.45 -1.90 26.29
CA GLY A 199 4.87 -2.12 24.91
C GLY A 199 4.18 -1.19 23.91
N PHE A 200 2.95 -0.73 24.17
CA PHE A 200 2.26 0.20 23.27
C PHE A 200 2.88 1.60 23.24
N LEU A 201 3.67 1.98 24.24
CA LEU A 201 4.46 3.20 24.22
C LEU A 201 5.45 3.22 23.06
N HIS A 202 5.81 2.05 22.52
CA HIS A 202 6.71 1.95 21.37
C HIS A 202 6.01 2.26 20.03
N LEU A 203 4.68 2.46 20.01
CA LEU A 203 3.96 3.00 18.86
C LEU A 203 4.06 4.53 18.77
N THR A 204 4.55 5.20 19.81
CA THR A 204 4.67 6.67 19.86
C THR A 204 5.30 7.29 18.60
N PRO A 205 6.40 6.74 18.02
CA PRO A 205 6.97 7.33 16.80
C PRO A 205 5.99 7.33 15.61
N ILE A 206 5.21 6.25 15.43
CA ILE A 206 4.19 6.18 14.38
C ILE A 206 3.06 7.16 14.67
N LEU A 207 2.59 7.20 15.93
CA LEU A 207 1.53 8.13 16.35
C LEU A 207 1.94 9.58 16.13
N ILE A 208 3.20 9.95 16.39
CA ILE A 208 3.74 11.29 16.12
C ILE A 208 3.61 11.61 14.63
N VAL A 209 4.04 10.70 13.74
CA VAL A 209 3.91 10.93 12.30
C VAL A 209 2.45 11.15 11.90
N VAL A 210 1.55 10.27 12.34
CA VAL A 210 0.12 10.36 12.00
C VAL A 210 -0.48 11.68 12.52
N VAL A 211 -0.26 12.01 13.80
CA VAL A 211 -0.82 13.22 14.42
C VAL A 211 -0.30 14.49 13.74
N LEU A 212 1.01 14.61 13.56
CA LEU A 212 1.60 15.80 12.92
C LEU A 212 1.10 15.94 11.48
N THR A 213 1.01 14.84 10.72
CA THR A 213 0.55 14.88 9.32
C THR A 213 -0.95 15.22 9.24
N VAL A 214 -1.78 14.74 10.17
CA VAL A 214 -3.21 15.12 10.27
C VAL A 214 -3.36 16.60 10.62
N LEU A 215 -2.47 17.14 11.47
CA LEU A 215 -2.43 18.58 11.81
C LEU A 215 -1.90 19.46 10.66
N GLY A 216 -1.57 18.87 9.51
CA GLY A 216 -1.09 19.60 8.32
C GLY A 216 0.42 19.84 8.30
N VAL A 217 1.18 19.27 9.22
CA VAL A 217 2.65 19.32 9.17
C VAL A 217 3.14 18.46 8.01
N ASP A 218 4.13 18.97 7.27
CA ASP A 218 4.72 18.25 6.14
C ASP A 218 5.25 16.87 6.58
N LEU A 219 5.00 15.86 5.75
CA LEU A 219 5.35 14.48 6.06
C LEU A 219 6.85 14.28 6.28
N THR A 220 7.71 15.02 5.55
CA THR A 220 9.17 14.98 5.75
C THR A 220 9.55 15.45 7.15
N VAL A 221 8.93 16.53 7.60
CA VAL A 221 9.15 17.08 8.95
C VAL A 221 8.63 16.10 10.00
N SER A 222 7.41 15.59 9.82
CA SER A 222 6.80 14.62 10.74
C SER A 222 7.65 13.37 10.93
N LEU A 223 8.16 12.81 9.82
CA LEU A 223 9.07 11.65 9.85
C LEU A 223 10.42 11.99 10.49
N THR A 224 10.98 13.16 10.18
CA THR A 224 12.24 13.61 10.77
C THR A 224 12.14 13.73 12.28
N VAL A 225 11.06 14.32 12.79
CA VAL A 225 10.78 14.43 14.23
C VAL A 225 10.68 13.03 14.86
N ALA A 226 9.89 12.13 14.27
CA ALA A 226 9.68 10.79 14.81
C ALA A 226 11.00 9.97 14.85
N VAL A 227 11.78 10.01 13.76
CA VAL A 227 13.09 9.35 13.68
C VAL A 227 14.05 9.94 14.70
N SER A 228 14.15 11.28 14.79
CA SER A 228 15.05 11.96 15.73
C SER A 228 14.74 11.58 17.19
N LEU A 229 13.48 11.60 17.57
CA LEU A 229 13.03 11.20 18.90
C LEU A 229 13.37 9.73 19.19
N LEU A 230 13.15 8.84 18.22
CA LEU A 230 13.50 7.44 18.40
C LEU A 230 14.99 7.24 18.61
N TYR A 231 15.85 7.97 17.87
CA TYR A 231 17.31 7.92 18.05
C TYR A 231 17.79 8.51 19.40
N ILE A 232 17.13 9.57 19.88
CA ILE A 232 17.44 10.16 21.20
C ILE A 232 17.17 9.14 22.32
N PHE A 233 16.01 8.45 22.27
CA PHE A 233 15.60 7.58 23.36
C PHE A 233 16.07 6.13 23.24
N ARG A 234 16.29 5.60 22.03
CA ARG A 234 16.56 4.17 21.80
C ARG A 234 17.91 3.85 21.19
N LYS A 235 18.55 4.80 20.53
CA LYS A 235 19.89 4.68 19.92
C LYS A 235 20.09 3.42 19.06
N PRO A 236 19.21 3.10 18.10
CA PRO A 236 19.43 1.96 17.21
C PRO A 236 20.71 2.15 16.40
N SER A 237 21.31 1.06 15.90
CA SER A 237 22.51 1.13 15.08
C SER A 237 22.25 1.86 13.77
N LEU A 238 22.79 3.08 13.63
CA LEU A 238 22.63 3.90 12.41
C LEU A 238 23.14 3.15 11.16
N ARG A 239 24.26 2.44 11.29
CA ARG A 239 24.87 1.69 10.18
C ARG A 239 23.95 0.58 9.67
N GLU A 240 23.39 -0.21 10.58
CA GLU A 240 22.50 -1.34 10.20
C GLU A 240 21.16 -0.85 9.66
N VAL A 241 20.64 0.24 10.22
CA VAL A 241 19.41 0.88 9.73
C VAL A 241 19.63 1.47 8.32
N ALA A 242 20.70 2.25 8.12
CA ALA A 242 21.01 2.89 6.84
C ALA A 242 21.19 1.88 5.70
N LYS A 243 21.87 0.75 5.94
CA LYS A 243 22.02 -0.33 4.95
C LYS A 243 20.68 -0.89 4.45
N LYS A 244 19.66 -0.89 5.30
CA LYS A 244 18.33 -1.43 4.99
C LYS A 244 17.35 -0.36 4.48
N ALA A 245 17.49 0.88 4.97
CA ALA A 245 16.62 2.00 4.61
C ALA A 245 16.93 2.55 3.21
N ILE A 246 18.21 2.55 2.82
CA ILE A 246 18.63 2.98 1.47
C ILE A 246 18.46 1.80 0.51
N ASN A 247 17.44 1.89 -0.34
CA ASN A 247 17.09 0.82 -1.29
C ASN A 247 16.99 1.37 -2.73
N LEU A 248 18.05 1.15 -3.50
CA LEU A 248 18.12 1.64 -4.89
C LEU A 248 16.98 1.14 -5.78
N LYS A 249 16.49 -0.09 -5.56
CA LYS A 249 15.36 -0.64 -6.35
C LYS A 249 14.08 0.15 -6.11
N ILE A 250 13.87 0.60 -4.89
CA ILE A 250 12.70 1.39 -4.52
C ILE A 250 12.84 2.82 -5.04
N TYR A 251 14.04 3.41 -4.96
CA TYR A 251 14.31 4.73 -5.54
C TYR A 251 14.07 4.73 -7.05
N LEU A 252 14.60 3.72 -7.74
CA LEU A 252 14.39 3.56 -9.18
C LEU A 252 12.91 3.37 -9.52
N LEU A 253 12.17 2.64 -8.69
CA LEU A 253 10.72 2.49 -8.85
C LEU A 253 10.02 3.84 -8.75
N ILE A 254 10.29 4.63 -7.71
CA ILE A 254 9.63 5.94 -7.51
C ILE A 254 9.91 6.87 -8.67
N VAL A 255 11.16 6.97 -9.11
CA VAL A 255 11.54 7.81 -10.26
C VAL A 255 10.80 7.35 -11.53
N ALA A 256 10.77 6.03 -11.78
CA ALA A 256 10.05 5.46 -12.92
C ALA A 256 8.56 5.80 -12.91
N LEU A 257 7.95 5.77 -11.73
CA LEU A 257 6.53 6.03 -11.54
C LEU A 257 6.18 7.50 -11.74
N LEU A 258 6.99 8.41 -11.22
CA LEU A 258 6.80 9.84 -11.41
C LEU A 258 6.98 10.21 -12.89
N TYR A 259 7.99 9.64 -13.54
CA TYR A 259 8.19 9.81 -14.99
C TYR A 259 6.99 9.29 -15.79
N TYR A 260 6.47 8.09 -15.45
CA TYR A 260 5.28 7.53 -16.10
C TYR A 260 4.04 8.41 -15.90
N LYS A 261 3.84 8.91 -14.68
CA LYS A 261 2.78 9.88 -14.36
C LYS A 261 2.89 11.14 -15.24
N ASP A 262 4.08 11.73 -15.31
CA ASP A 262 4.30 12.97 -16.07
C ASP A 262 4.04 12.77 -17.57
N LEU A 263 4.42 11.60 -18.13
CA LEU A 263 4.09 11.22 -19.49
C LEU A 263 2.58 11.08 -19.71
N ILE A 264 1.88 10.35 -18.83
CA ILE A 264 0.44 10.16 -18.92
C ILE A 264 -0.31 11.51 -18.91
N ILE A 265 0.09 12.40 -18.00
CA ILE A 265 -0.51 13.75 -17.90
C ILE A 265 -0.20 14.58 -19.12
N LYS A 266 1.07 14.63 -19.56
CA LYS A 266 1.50 15.44 -20.71
C LYS A 266 0.87 15.00 -22.03
N THR A 267 0.63 13.69 -22.19
CA THR A 267 0.05 13.12 -23.42
C THR A 267 -1.47 13.10 -23.42
N GLY A 268 -2.13 13.30 -22.26
CA GLY A 268 -3.59 13.16 -22.13
C GLY A 268 -4.09 11.72 -22.36
N SER A 269 -3.19 10.75 -22.43
CA SER A 269 -3.49 9.38 -22.82
C SER A 269 -4.47 8.65 -21.87
N SER A 270 -4.47 9.01 -20.58
CA SER A 270 -5.43 8.46 -19.61
C SER A 270 -6.86 8.95 -19.89
N HIS A 271 -7.01 10.21 -20.27
CA HIS A 271 -8.31 10.79 -20.56
C HIS A 271 -8.93 10.14 -21.81
N GLU A 272 -8.15 10.06 -22.90
CA GLU A 272 -8.59 9.42 -24.14
C GLU A 272 -8.94 7.95 -23.93
N LEU A 273 -8.13 7.20 -23.16
CA LEU A 273 -8.42 5.80 -22.85
C LEU A 273 -9.70 5.63 -22.03
N PHE A 274 -9.88 6.50 -21.03
CA PHE A 274 -11.08 6.43 -20.19
C PHE A 274 -12.35 6.77 -20.96
N GLU A 275 -12.30 7.75 -21.88
CA GLU A 275 -13.39 8.09 -22.79
C GLU A 275 -13.69 6.94 -23.77
N ASP A 276 -12.66 6.36 -24.40
CA ASP A 276 -12.81 5.20 -25.29
C ASP A 276 -13.52 4.03 -24.58
N LEU A 277 -13.15 3.72 -23.32
CA LEU A 277 -13.77 2.65 -22.55
C LEU A 277 -15.22 2.96 -22.12
N THR A 278 -15.50 4.20 -21.74
CA THR A 278 -16.86 4.59 -21.34
C THR A 278 -17.79 4.69 -22.54
N SER A 279 -17.27 4.96 -23.74
CA SER A 279 -18.04 4.94 -24.99
C SER A 279 -18.60 3.54 -25.34
N LEU A 280 -18.06 2.48 -24.74
CA LEU A 280 -18.63 1.12 -24.84
C LEU A 280 -19.93 0.93 -24.05
N GLY A 281 -20.43 1.98 -23.38
CA GLY A 281 -21.67 1.94 -22.59
C GLY A 281 -21.50 1.38 -21.17
N ILE A 282 -20.28 1.14 -20.71
CA ILE A 282 -20.00 0.70 -19.33
C ILE A 282 -19.98 1.94 -18.42
N PRO A 283 -20.78 1.97 -17.32
CA PRO A 283 -20.74 3.10 -16.38
C PRO A 283 -19.34 3.37 -15.84
N GLN A 284 -18.94 4.65 -15.76
CA GLN A 284 -17.61 5.08 -15.31
C GLN A 284 -17.15 4.46 -13.97
N PRO A 285 -18.01 4.37 -12.92
CA PRO A 285 -17.59 3.74 -11.66
C PRO A 285 -17.22 2.26 -11.81
N ILE A 286 -17.95 1.53 -12.67
CA ILE A 286 -17.67 0.11 -12.95
C ILE A 286 -16.37 -0.03 -13.72
N THR A 287 -16.16 0.79 -14.76
CA THR A 287 -14.91 0.83 -15.54
C THR A 287 -13.71 1.11 -14.63
N ALA A 288 -13.81 2.14 -13.80
CA ALA A 288 -12.75 2.51 -12.86
C ALA A 288 -12.44 1.41 -11.83
N THR A 289 -13.50 0.78 -11.30
CA THR A 289 -13.37 -0.34 -10.34
C THR A 289 -12.65 -1.54 -10.96
N ILE A 290 -13.09 -1.96 -12.16
CA ILE A 290 -12.49 -3.11 -12.85
C ILE A 290 -11.02 -2.84 -13.21
N LEU A 291 -10.73 -1.68 -13.80
CA LEU A 291 -9.36 -1.31 -14.18
C LEU A 291 -8.44 -1.26 -12.95
N SER A 292 -8.89 -0.61 -11.89
CA SER A 292 -8.12 -0.52 -10.66
C SER A 292 -7.86 -1.90 -10.04
N PHE A 293 -8.90 -2.73 -9.94
CA PHE A 293 -8.77 -4.10 -9.42
C PHE A 293 -7.83 -4.95 -10.28
N VAL A 294 -7.97 -4.94 -11.60
CA VAL A 294 -7.13 -5.72 -12.51
C VAL A 294 -5.68 -5.30 -12.43
N LEU A 295 -5.38 -3.98 -12.40
CA LEU A 295 -4.01 -3.49 -12.25
C LEU A 295 -3.42 -3.86 -10.89
N GLY A 296 -4.20 -3.83 -9.82
CA GLY A 296 -3.80 -4.33 -8.51
C GLY A 296 -3.51 -5.83 -8.54
N PHE A 297 -4.40 -6.62 -9.12
CA PHE A 297 -4.28 -8.09 -9.20
C PHE A 297 -3.06 -8.53 -10.00
N VAL A 298 -2.82 -7.90 -11.16
CA VAL A 298 -1.70 -8.28 -12.04
C VAL A 298 -0.35 -7.84 -11.48
N THR A 299 -0.29 -6.66 -10.86
CA THR A 299 0.96 -6.18 -10.23
C THR A 299 1.30 -6.94 -8.95
N GLY A 300 0.30 -7.27 -8.15
CA GLY A 300 0.47 -7.92 -6.84
C GLY A 300 1.29 -7.09 -5.84
N ILE A 301 1.49 -5.80 -6.11
CA ILE A 301 2.32 -4.90 -5.29
C ILE A 301 1.58 -3.57 -5.15
N GLU A 302 1.40 -3.09 -3.91
CA GLU A 302 0.64 -1.87 -3.60
C GLU A 302 1.21 -0.61 -4.28
N SER A 303 2.52 -0.43 -4.24
CA SER A 303 3.18 0.69 -4.94
C SER A 303 3.06 0.58 -6.46
N GLY A 304 3.15 -0.64 -7.01
CA GLY A 304 2.97 -0.89 -8.45
C GLY A 304 1.54 -0.57 -8.91
N TYR A 305 0.55 -1.00 -8.13
CA TYR A 305 -0.85 -0.64 -8.35
C TYR A 305 -1.05 0.88 -8.34
N ALA A 306 -0.64 1.55 -7.24
CA ALA A 306 -0.85 2.99 -7.09
C ALA A 306 -0.22 3.78 -8.26
N ALA A 307 0.90 3.34 -8.70
CA ALA A 307 1.64 3.96 -9.79
C ALA A 307 1.00 3.83 -11.18
N LEU A 308 0.28 2.76 -11.41
CA LEU A 308 -0.37 2.49 -12.69
C LEU A 308 -1.83 2.94 -12.68
N ALA A 309 -2.59 2.58 -11.65
CA ALA A 309 -4.02 2.83 -11.60
C ALA A 309 -4.35 4.29 -11.28
N ILE A 310 -3.62 4.91 -10.36
CA ILE A 310 -3.96 6.28 -9.94
C ILE A 310 -3.81 7.28 -11.11
N PRO A 311 -2.68 7.37 -11.84
CA PRO A 311 -2.58 8.31 -12.96
C PRO A 311 -3.53 7.96 -14.11
N LEU A 312 -3.79 6.67 -14.34
CA LEU A 312 -4.73 6.21 -15.36
C LEU A 312 -6.16 6.66 -15.08
N LEU A 313 -6.55 6.71 -13.81
CA LEU A 313 -7.94 6.98 -13.40
C LEU A 313 -8.15 8.42 -12.91
N THR A 314 -7.20 9.34 -13.16
CA THR A 314 -7.35 10.77 -12.86
C THR A 314 -8.55 11.43 -13.56
N PRO A 315 -8.96 11.03 -14.79
CA PRO A 315 -10.19 11.55 -15.37
C PRO A 315 -11.45 11.26 -14.54
N PHE A 316 -11.44 10.16 -13.78
CA PHE A 316 -12.55 9.77 -12.90
C PHE A 316 -12.38 10.31 -11.47
N THR A 317 -11.16 10.27 -10.91
CA THR A 317 -10.91 10.70 -9.52
C THR A 317 -10.77 12.21 -9.36
N GLY A 318 -10.33 12.91 -10.41
CA GLY A 318 -9.85 14.28 -10.31
C GLY A 318 -8.43 14.38 -9.73
N ILE A 319 -7.87 15.60 -9.75
CA ILE A 319 -6.55 15.96 -9.22
C ILE A 319 -6.68 17.27 -8.43
N GLY A 320 -5.90 17.43 -7.35
CA GLY A 320 -5.87 18.64 -6.55
C GLY A 320 -7.24 19.04 -6.01
N GLU A 321 -7.64 20.28 -6.26
CA GLU A 321 -8.93 20.82 -5.82
C GLU A 321 -10.15 20.18 -6.52
N LYS A 322 -9.96 19.56 -7.68
CA LYS A 322 -11.01 18.86 -8.43
C LYS A 322 -11.23 17.42 -7.98
N LEU A 323 -10.55 16.97 -6.92
CA LEU A 323 -10.66 15.61 -6.44
C LEU A 323 -12.09 15.29 -5.97
N VAL A 324 -12.60 14.15 -6.42
CA VAL A 324 -13.88 13.59 -5.97
C VAL A 324 -13.61 12.44 -5.00
N ALA A 325 -13.84 12.70 -3.71
CA ALA A 325 -13.48 11.79 -2.62
C ALA A 325 -14.06 10.37 -2.78
N LYS A 326 -15.34 10.24 -3.15
CA LYS A 326 -15.99 8.93 -3.35
C LYS A 326 -15.41 8.16 -4.54
N ASN A 327 -14.99 8.85 -5.59
CA ASN A 327 -14.34 8.23 -6.74
C ASN A 327 -12.97 7.69 -6.35
N LEU A 328 -12.19 8.45 -5.58
CA LEU A 328 -10.91 8.00 -5.05
C LEU A 328 -11.08 6.81 -4.11
N MET A 329 -12.09 6.82 -3.23
CA MET A 329 -12.40 5.68 -2.35
C MET A 329 -12.60 4.40 -3.17
N LEU A 330 -13.39 4.47 -4.22
CA LEU A 330 -13.71 3.30 -5.06
C LEU A 330 -12.47 2.77 -5.79
N VAL A 331 -11.68 3.69 -6.38
CA VAL A 331 -10.44 3.34 -7.10
C VAL A 331 -9.42 2.74 -6.15
N VAL A 332 -9.14 3.38 -5.02
CA VAL A 332 -8.15 2.88 -4.06
C VAL A 332 -8.60 1.56 -3.44
N GLY A 333 -9.87 1.45 -3.05
CA GLY A 333 -10.41 0.23 -2.46
C GLY A 333 -10.37 -0.96 -3.41
N ALA A 334 -10.80 -0.77 -4.67
CA ALA A 334 -10.74 -1.82 -5.68
C ALA A 334 -9.29 -2.25 -5.98
N GLY A 335 -8.37 -1.30 -6.08
CA GLY A 335 -6.98 -1.59 -6.38
C GLY A 335 -6.26 -2.33 -5.26
N ILE A 336 -6.43 -1.91 -4.01
CA ILE A 336 -5.88 -2.62 -2.84
C ILE A 336 -6.46 -4.04 -2.75
N LEU A 337 -7.76 -4.22 -2.95
CA LEU A 337 -8.35 -5.56 -3.01
C LEU A 337 -7.79 -6.38 -4.18
N GLY A 338 -7.59 -5.77 -5.34
CA GLY A 338 -6.90 -6.43 -6.46
C GLY A 338 -5.51 -6.95 -6.06
N VAL A 339 -4.69 -6.11 -5.42
CA VAL A 339 -3.38 -6.52 -4.88
C VAL A 339 -3.53 -7.68 -3.88
N MET A 340 -4.49 -7.58 -2.97
CA MET A 340 -4.72 -8.61 -1.95
C MET A 340 -5.23 -9.95 -2.53
N PHE A 341 -5.91 -9.91 -3.66
CA PHE A 341 -6.34 -11.11 -4.36
C PHE A 341 -5.26 -11.69 -5.28
N SER A 342 -4.16 -10.97 -5.48
CA SER A 342 -3.09 -11.44 -6.36
C SER A 342 -2.34 -12.65 -5.76
N PRO A 343 -2.24 -13.76 -6.51
CA PRO A 343 -1.41 -14.87 -6.10
C PRO A 343 0.09 -14.55 -6.16
N LEU A 344 0.46 -13.40 -6.74
CA LEU A 344 1.84 -12.91 -6.84
C LEU A 344 2.23 -12.04 -5.64
N HIS A 345 1.27 -11.71 -4.76
CA HIS A 345 1.55 -10.84 -3.62
C HIS A 345 2.45 -11.52 -2.59
N LEU A 346 3.65 -10.96 -2.44
CA LEU A 346 4.72 -11.56 -1.65
C LEU A 346 4.31 -11.86 -0.19
N CYS A 347 3.53 -10.97 0.44
CA CYS A 347 3.08 -11.18 1.82
C CYS A 347 2.17 -12.41 1.94
N LEU A 348 1.32 -12.68 0.94
CA LEU A 348 0.47 -13.87 0.91
C LEU A 348 1.30 -15.14 0.76
N ILE A 349 2.23 -15.13 -0.21
CA ILE A 349 3.11 -16.28 -0.49
C ILE A 349 3.93 -16.62 0.75
N LEU A 350 4.64 -15.64 1.33
CA LEU A 350 5.50 -15.85 2.48
C LEU A 350 4.73 -16.32 3.72
N THR A 351 3.54 -15.76 3.97
CA THR A 351 2.71 -16.19 5.11
C THR A 351 2.17 -17.60 4.90
N ARG A 352 1.70 -17.92 3.70
CA ARG A 352 1.22 -19.24 3.31
C ARG A 352 2.31 -20.29 3.46
N GLU A 353 3.53 -20.01 3.01
CA GLU A 353 4.68 -20.91 3.15
C GLU A 353 5.05 -21.13 4.61
N TYR A 354 5.08 -20.06 5.42
CA TYR A 354 5.41 -20.14 6.84
C TYR A 354 4.46 -21.06 7.62
N TYR A 355 3.16 -20.98 7.36
CA TYR A 355 2.15 -21.81 8.01
C TYR A 355 1.86 -23.12 7.27
N SER A 356 2.45 -23.36 6.10
CA SER A 356 2.17 -24.50 5.21
C SER A 356 0.68 -24.62 4.87
N ALA A 357 0.03 -23.48 4.61
CA ALA A 357 -1.40 -23.41 4.37
C ALA A 357 -1.78 -23.81 2.94
N ASN A 358 -2.96 -24.39 2.77
CA ASN A 358 -3.56 -24.63 1.47
C ASN A 358 -4.12 -23.31 0.91
N LEU A 359 -3.53 -22.83 -0.19
CA LEU A 359 -3.86 -21.53 -0.78
C LEU A 359 -5.33 -21.46 -1.25
N GLU A 360 -5.84 -22.52 -1.87
CA GLU A 360 -7.23 -22.60 -2.33
C GLU A 360 -8.21 -22.41 -1.16
N LYS A 361 -7.94 -23.05 -0.01
CA LYS A 361 -8.77 -22.88 1.20
C LYS A 361 -8.63 -21.49 1.80
N VAL A 362 -7.46 -20.85 1.72
CA VAL A 362 -7.29 -19.45 2.14
C VAL A 362 -8.17 -18.53 1.31
N TYR A 363 -8.19 -18.72 -0.02
CA TYR A 363 -9.05 -17.94 -0.92
C TYR A 363 -10.53 -18.22 -0.67
N THR A 364 -10.94 -19.47 -0.78
CA THR A 364 -12.38 -19.81 -0.80
C THR A 364 -13.07 -19.59 0.54
N ARG A 365 -12.38 -19.81 1.66
CA ARG A 365 -12.98 -19.71 2.99
C ARG A 365 -12.86 -18.32 3.62
N TYR A 366 -11.88 -17.53 3.21
CA TYR A 366 -11.54 -16.29 3.91
C TYR A 366 -11.40 -15.08 2.98
N LEU A 367 -10.46 -15.11 2.04
CA LEU A 367 -10.13 -13.92 1.24
C LEU A 367 -11.31 -13.49 0.35
N ILE A 368 -11.90 -14.42 -0.40
CA ILE A 368 -13.02 -14.13 -1.29
C ILE A 368 -14.23 -13.58 -0.52
N PRO A 369 -14.73 -14.25 0.54
CA PRO A 369 -15.84 -13.68 1.31
C PRO A 369 -15.57 -12.30 1.89
N ALA A 370 -14.42 -12.12 2.56
CA ALA A 370 -14.07 -10.83 3.17
C ALA A 370 -13.88 -9.73 2.12
N GLY A 371 -13.19 -10.04 1.02
CA GLY A 371 -12.90 -9.06 -0.03
C GLY A 371 -14.12 -8.68 -0.85
N LEU A 372 -15.01 -9.63 -1.20
CA LEU A 372 -16.24 -9.32 -1.91
C LEU A 372 -17.18 -8.46 -1.05
N LEU A 373 -17.32 -8.76 0.24
CA LEU A 373 -18.11 -7.94 1.16
C LEU A 373 -17.52 -6.54 1.32
N THR A 374 -16.20 -6.43 1.39
CA THR A 374 -15.51 -5.13 1.40
C THR A 374 -15.80 -4.36 0.13
N LEU A 375 -15.59 -4.94 -1.05
CA LEU A 375 -15.84 -4.27 -2.34
C LEU A 375 -17.30 -3.85 -2.49
N LEU A 376 -18.25 -4.73 -2.15
CA LEU A 376 -19.67 -4.43 -2.20
C LEU A 376 -20.05 -3.28 -1.27
N SER A 377 -19.51 -3.25 -0.04
CA SER A 377 -19.77 -2.17 0.90
C SER A 377 -19.24 -0.83 0.42
N LEU A 378 -18.07 -0.80 -0.24
CA LEU A 378 -17.51 0.41 -0.83
C LEU A 378 -18.34 0.89 -2.02
N PHE A 379 -18.86 -0.04 -2.84
CA PHE A 379 -19.75 0.32 -3.94
C PHE A 379 -21.10 0.87 -3.44
N LEU A 380 -21.65 0.28 -2.39
CA LEU A 380 -22.86 0.82 -1.74
C LEU A 380 -22.60 2.20 -1.13
N ALA A 381 -21.47 2.39 -0.42
CA ALA A 381 -21.07 3.69 0.10
C ALA A 381 -20.90 4.74 -1.03
N TYR A 382 -20.32 4.33 -2.16
CA TYR A 382 -20.19 5.18 -3.34
C TYR A 382 -21.55 5.68 -3.87
N LEU A 383 -22.59 4.81 -3.86
CA LEU A 383 -23.93 5.18 -4.32
C LEU A 383 -24.68 6.09 -3.33
N MET A 384 -24.30 6.03 -2.05
CA MET A 384 -24.95 6.81 -0.97
C MET A 384 -24.31 8.18 -0.76
N LEU A 385 -23.03 8.35 -1.11
CA LEU A 385 -22.28 9.62 -1.04
C LEU A 385 -22.40 10.43 -2.34
#